data_8d7435963644e5d9c3e21945daba289f
#
_entry.id   8d7435963644e5d9c3e21945daba289f
#
_cell.length_a   1.000
_cell.length_b   1.000
_cell.length_c   1.000
_cell.angle_alpha   90.00
_cell.angle_beta   90.00
_cell.angle_gamma   90.00
#
_symmetry.space_group_name_H-M   'P 1'
#
loop_
_entity.id
_entity.type
_entity.pdbx_description
1 polymer ?
#
loop_
_entity_poly.entity_id
_entity_poly.type
_entity_poly.pdbx_seq_one_letter_code
_entity_poly.pdbx_strand_id
1 'polypeptide(L)'
;MIDRSLFENTGTAFTLKSDSELERAYFLFKMISSEPLVRIGTAATNFALKAHLPVEKLIRATVFDHFCGGVNEEDCLPVIDKLYTEGVSSVLDYSVEGKAEENQFDNALEKILKIIRFCDDREAMPIVVFKPSGFGRFKLYQKKTEGVTLTSEEMAEWNRIENRFDAVCKFAKEKDVEVLIDGEESWMQDAADDLVEEMMRRYNKDVTIVYNTLQLYRWDRLDYLKQLHQRAKSEGFKIGMKIVRGAYMEKERERALEKGYDSPICENKKATDDNFNETLNYILKNLNTISVFIGTHNEASCYLAMELMETHNISKQDNNVWFGQLYGMSDHISFNLAAQGYNVAKYIPFGPVKDVMPYLIRRAEENTSVSGQTTRELSLLKAERRRRKL
;
A
#
# COMPACT_ATOMS: atom_id res chain seq x y z
N MET A 1 -7.27 28.29 4.32
CA MET A 1 -7.81 27.44 5.45
C MET A 1 -8.52 26.25 4.83
N ILE A 2 -8.13 25.04 5.22
CA ILE A 2 -8.68 23.79 4.67
C ILE A 2 -10.12 23.59 5.13
N ASP A 3 -11.01 23.30 4.18
CA ASP A 3 -12.41 22.95 4.47
C ASP A 3 -12.50 21.56 5.10
N ARG A 4 -12.85 21.50 6.39
CA ARG A 4 -12.99 20.25 7.15
C ARG A 4 -14.22 19.42 6.78
N SER A 5 -15.10 19.92 5.90
CA SER A 5 -16.23 19.19 5.34
C SER A 5 -15.93 18.56 3.97
N LEU A 6 -14.71 18.73 3.44
CA LEU A 6 -14.34 18.27 2.10
C LEU A 6 -14.69 16.79 1.87
N PHE A 7 -14.41 15.92 2.83
CA PHE A 7 -14.66 14.49 2.70
C PHE A 7 -16.13 14.08 2.97
N GLU A 8 -17.02 15.03 3.25
CA GLU A 8 -18.47 14.82 3.31
C GLU A 8 -19.13 14.89 1.92
N ASN A 9 -18.43 15.36 0.89
CA ASN A 9 -18.97 15.48 -0.46
C ASN A 9 -19.10 14.09 -1.11
N THR A 10 -20.25 13.46 -0.94
CA THR A 10 -20.56 12.14 -1.48
C THR A 10 -20.79 12.17 -3.00
N GLY A 11 -21.21 13.32 -3.55
CA GLY A 11 -21.38 13.49 -4.99
C GLY A 11 -20.05 13.28 -5.74
N THR A 12 -18.97 13.91 -5.29
CA THR A 12 -17.62 13.70 -5.81
C THR A 12 -17.10 12.31 -5.45
N ALA A 13 -17.28 11.88 -4.20
CA ALA A 13 -16.79 10.60 -3.71
C ALA A 13 -17.24 9.39 -4.55
N PHE A 14 -18.48 9.40 -5.01
CA PHE A 14 -19.09 8.28 -5.72
C PHE A 14 -19.44 8.60 -7.18
N THR A 15 -18.78 9.60 -7.77
CA THR A 15 -19.04 10.06 -9.15
C THR A 15 -18.93 8.92 -10.18
N LEU A 16 -17.95 8.03 -10.00
CA LEU A 16 -17.70 6.89 -10.89
C LEU A 16 -18.62 5.67 -10.65
N LYS A 17 -19.43 5.67 -9.57
CA LYS A 17 -20.31 4.53 -9.28
C LYS A 17 -21.69 4.75 -9.90
N SER A 18 -22.13 3.80 -10.70
CA SER A 18 -23.54 3.68 -11.09
C SER A 18 -24.41 3.37 -9.84
N ASP A 19 -25.72 3.54 -9.98
CA ASP A 19 -26.65 3.23 -8.87
C ASP A 19 -26.57 1.76 -8.46
N SER A 20 -26.43 0.84 -9.41
CA SER A 20 -26.26 -0.59 -9.12
C SER A 20 -24.92 -0.90 -8.43
N GLU A 21 -23.83 -0.23 -8.80
CA GLU A 21 -22.53 -0.36 -8.11
C GLU A 21 -22.58 0.22 -6.70
N LEU A 22 -23.31 1.32 -6.50
CA LEU A 22 -23.51 1.93 -5.17
C LEU A 22 -24.31 1.01 -4.24
N GLU A 23 -25.42 0.42 -4.75
CA GLU A 23 -26.21 -0.56 -3.99
C GLU A 23 -25.39 -1.80 -3.63
N ARG A 24 -24.61 -2.32 -4.57
CA ARG A 24 -23.71 -3.46 -4.30
C ARG A 24 -22.66 -3.12 -3.25
N ALA A 25 -22.03 -1.95 -3.34
CA ALA A 25 -21.07 -1.49 -2.35
C ALA A 25 -21.73 -1.36 -0.97
N TYR A 26 -22.91 -0.74 -0.90
CA TYR A 26 -23.66 -0.62 0.34
C TYR A 26 -23.97 -1.99 0.98
N PHE A 27 -24.44 -2.95 0.18
CA PHE A 27 -24.71 -4.32 0.67
C PHE A 27 -23.43 -4.99 1.16
N LEU A 28 -22.33 -4.89 0.42
CA LEU A 28 -21.04 -5.47 0.78
C LEU A 28 -20.54 -4.91 2.11
N PHE A 29 -20.48 -3.58 2.26
CA PHE A 29 -20.02 -2.96 3.51
C PHE A 29 -20.95 -3.27 4.69
N LYS A 30 -22.26 -3.41 4.45
CA LYS A 30 -23.21 -3.87 5.46
C LYS A 30 -22.92 -5.31 5.92
N MET A 31 -22.52 -6.19 5.01
CA MET A 31 -22.12 -7.56 5.35
C MET A 31 -20.79 -7.57 6.13
N ILE A 32 -19.78 -6.83 5.64
CA ILE A 32 -18.46 -6.73 6.26
C ILE A 32 -18.52 -6.07 7.66
N SER A 33 -19.50 -5.21 7.92
CA SER A 33 -19.66 -4.60 9.25
C SER A 33 -20.11 -5.58 10.36
N SER A 34 -20.44 -6.81 9.99
CA SER A 34 -20.86 -7.86 10.93
C SER A 34 -19.74 -8.89 11.11
N GLU A 35 -19.00 -8.79 12.21
CA GLU A 35 -17.90 -9.72 12.53
C GLU A 35 -18.31 -11.21 12.42
N PRO A 36 -19.48 -11.67 12.96
CA PRO A 36 -19.90 -13.05 12.79
C PRO A 36 -20.06 -13.48 11.33
N LEU A 37 -20.60 -12.59 10.47
CA LEU A 37 -20.78 -12.90 9.05
C LEU A 37 -19.44 -12.98 8.32
N VAL A 38 -18.49 -12.10 8.62
CA VAL A 38 -17.14 -12.16 8.06
C VAL A 38 -16.46 -13.46 8.47
N ARG A 39 -16.49 -13.83 9.75
CA ARG A 39 -15.88 -15.05 10.25
C ARG A 39 -16.45 -16.32 9.60
N ILE A 40 -17.79 -16.40 9.49
CA ILE A 40 -18.46 -17.53 8.81
C ILE A 40 -18.11 -17.52 7.31
N GLY A 41 -18.18 -16.37 6.65
CA GLY A 41 -17.86 -16.22 5.22
C GLY A 41 -16.42 -16.63 4.89
N THR A 42 -15.46 -16.16 5.70
CA THR A 42 -14.03 -16.54 5.56
C THR A 42 -13.82 -18.04 5.75
N ALA A 43 -14.43 -18.63 6.78
CA ALA A 43 -14.32 -20.09 7.02
C ALA A 43 -14.93 -20.91 5.89
N ALA A 44 -16.12 -20.53 5.41
CA ALA A 44 -16.79 -21.18 4.29
C ALA A 44 -15.99 -21.06 2.99
N THR A 45 -15.43 -19.88 2.69
CA THR A 45 -14.60 -19.65 1.51
C THR A 45 -13.32 -20.47 1.55
N ASN A 46 -12.61 -20.47 2.68
CA ASN A 46 -11.41 -21.30 2.85
C ASN A 46 -11.69 -22.79 2.72
N PHE A 47 -12.81 -23.27 3.27
CA PHE A 47 -13.23 -24.67 3.08
C PHE A 47 -13.52 -24.96 1.61
N ALA A 48 -14.29 -24.11 0.94
CA ALA A 48 -14.67 -24.32 -0.47
C ALA A 48 -13.44 -24.33 -1.40
N LEU A 49 -12.46 -23.43 -1.17
CA LEU A 49 -11.22 -23.40 -1.93
C LEU A 49 -10.37 -24.67 -1.68
N LYS A 50 -10.25 -25.12 -0.43
CA LYS A 50 -9.55 -26.37 -0.09
C LYS A 50 -10.24 -27.61 -0.69
N ALA A 51 -11.56 -27.61 -0.75
CA ALA A 51 -12.36 -28.67 -1.36
C ALA A 51 -12.47 -28.56 -2.90
N HIS A 52 -11.75 -27.60 -3.52
CA HIS A 52 -11.78 -27.34 -4.98
C HIS A 52 -13.20 -27.10 -5.53
N LEU A 53 -14.11 -26.55 -4.73
CA LEU A 53 -15.45 -26.20 -5.19
C LEU A 53 -15.41 -25.01 -6.15
N PRO A 54 -16.31 -24.94 -7.15
CA PRO A 54 -16.31 -23.89 -8.19
C PRO A 54 -16.90 -22.57 -7.66
N VAL A 55 -16.32 -22.00 -6.59
CA VAL A 55 -16.78 -20.76 -5.94
C VAL A 55 -16.17 -19.48 -6.50
N GLU A 56 -15.24 -19.61 -7.44
CA GLU A 56 -14.48 -18.48 -7.98
C GLU A 56 -15.39 -17.40 -8.58
N LYS A 57 -16.41 -17.78 -9.36
CA LYS A 57 -17.38 -16.86 -9.96
C LYS A 57 -18.16 -16.07 -8.90
N LEU A 58 -18.52 -16.73 -7.78
CA LEU A 58 -19.22 -16.08 -6.67
C LEU A 58 -18.32 -15.08 -5.96
N ILE A 59 -17.07 -15.46 -5.70
CA ILE A 59 -16.06 -14.58 -5.08
C ILE A 59 -15.83 -13.36 -5.98
N ARG A 60 -15.68 -13.55 -7.30
CA ARG A 60 -15.53 -12.43 -8.24
C ARG A 60 -16.71 -11.47 -8.16
N ALA A 61 -17.92 -11.95 -8.31
CA ALA A 61 -19.11 -11.12 -8.35
C ALA A 61 -19.42 -10.40 -7.02
N THR A 62 -18.82 -10.84 -5.90
CA THR A 62 -19.07 -10.26 -4.57
C THR A 62 -17.94 -9.36 -4.10
N VAL A 63 -16.80 -9.93 -3.74
CA VAL A 63 -15.70 -9.22 -3.07
C VAL A 63 -14.58 -8.85 -4.03
N PHE A 64 -14.25 -9.73 -4.98
CA PHE A 64 -13.09 -9.53 -5.85
C PHE A 64 -13.24 -8.29 -6.73
N ASP A 65 -14.33 -8.16 -7.49
CA ASP A 65 -14.54 -7.03 -8.40
C ASP A 65 -14.69 -5.68 -7.66
N HIS A 66 -14.88 -5.71 -6.33
CA HIS A 66 -14.93 -4.50 -5.52
C HIS A 66 -13.55 -4.02 -5.05
N PHE A 67 -12.64 -4.94 -4.73
CA PHE A 67 -11.34 -4.64 -4.14
C PHE A 67 -10.15 -4.91 -5.06
N CYS A 68 -10.36 -5.56 -6.21
CA CYS A 68 -9.31 -5.92 -7.16
C CYS A 68 -9.64 -5.38 -8.56
N GLY A 69 -8.61 -5.04 -9.32
CA GLY A 69 -8.76 -4.51 -10.68
C GLY A 69 -9.02 -5.58 -11.72
N GLY A 70 -8.48 -6.79 -11.52
CA GLY A 70 -8.56 -7.87 -12.49
C GLY A 70 -7.67 -9.06 -12.14
N VAL A 71 -7.62 -10.06 -13.03
CA VAL A 71 -6.74 -11.23 -12.85
C VAL A 71 -5.37 -11.06 -13.53
N ASN A 72 -5.25 -10.11 -14.44
CA ASN A 72 -4.03 -9.71 -15.13
C ASN A 72 -4.01 -8.19 -15.36
N GLU A 73 -2.93 -7.64 -15.92
CA GLU A 73 -2.76 -6.20 -16.13
C GLU A 73 -3.78 -5.64 -17.12
N GLU A 74 -4.05 -6.38 -18.17
CA GLU A 74 -4.97 -6.00 -19.24
C GLU A 74 -6.42 -5.90 -18.71
N ASP A 75 -6.81 -6.80 -17.81
CA ASP A 75 -8.13 -6.75 -17.15
C ASP A 75 -8.29 -5.50 -16.26
N CYS A 76 -7.17 -4.92 -15.78
CA CYS A 76 -7.19 -3.73 -14.94
C CYS A 76 -7.40 -2.43 -15.72
N LEU A 77 -7.15 -2.42 -17.05
CA LEU A 77 -7.24 -1.21 -17.88
C LEU A 77 -8.56 -0.44 -17.74
N PRO A 78 -9.74 -1.08 -17.81
CA PRO A 78 -11.00 -0.35 -17.68
C PRO A 78 -11.14 0.36 -16.31
N VAL A 79 -10.56 -0.21 -15.25
CA VAL A 79 -10.56 0.40 -13.91
C VAL A 79 -9.58 1.59 -13.88
N ILE A 80 -8.38 1.42 -14.42
CA ILE A 80 -7.34 2.45 -14.50
C ILE A 80 -7.86 3.66 -15.28
N ASP A 81 -8.39 3.43 -16.48
CA ASP A 81 -8.92 4.48 -17.35
C ASP A 81 -10.07 5.23 -16.66
N LYS A 82 -11.00 4.48 -16.02
CA LYS A 82 -12.13 5.05 -15.28
C LYS A 82 -11.68 5.93 -14.12
N LEU A 83 -10.66 5.51 -13.33
CA LEU A 83 -10.11 6.29 -12.23
C LEU A 83 -9.43 7.56 -12.75
N TYR A 84 -8.69 7.45 -13.84
CA TYR A 84 -7.94 8.57 -14.38
C TYR A 84 -8.84 9.67 -14.98
N THR A 85 -10.08 9.37 -15.39
CA THR A 85 -11.05 10.41 -15.79
C THR A 85 -11.34 11.42 -14.68
N GLU A 86 -11.14 11.03 -13.41
CA GLU A 86 -11.31 11.90 -12.23
C GLU A 86 -9.96 12.34 -11.62
N GLY A 87 -8.86 12.21 -12.38
CA GLY A 87 -7.52 12.60 -11.93
C GLY A 87 -6.91 11.70 -10.85
N VAL A 88 -7.39 10.47 -10.72
CA VAL A 88 -6.86 9.47 -9.78
C VAL A 88 -5.99 8.47 -10.53
N SER A 89 -4.69 8.49 -10.24
CA SER A 89 -3.72 7.53 -10.78
C SER A 89 -3.85 6.14 -10.15
N SER A 90 -3.16 5.16 -10.71
CA SER A 90 -3.23 3.76 -10.31
C SER A 90 -1.86 3.17 -10.01
N VAL A 91 -1.76 2.38 -8.95
CA VAL A 91 -0.60 1.55 -8.61
C VAL A 91 -1.04 0.10 -8.67
N LEU A 92 -0.57 -0.65 -9.64
CA LEU A 92 -0.88 -2.08 -9.76
C LEU A 92 -0.05 -2.89 -8.75
N ASP A 93 -0.74 -3.57 -7.82
CA ASP A 93 -0.15 -4.48 -6.84
C ASP A 93 -0.42 -5.94 -7.23
N TYR A 94 0.62 -6.65 -7.68
CA TYR A 94 0.54 -8.08 -7.95
C TYR A 94 0.54 -8.85 -6.63
N SER A 95 -0.63 -9.03 -6.05
CA SER A 95 -0.86 -9.54 -4.70
C SER A 95 -0.79 -11.09 -4.60
N VAL A 96 0.21 -11.71 -5.22
CA VAL A 96 0.49 -13.16 -5.12
C VAL A 96 1.57 -13.40 -4.08
N GLU A 97 1.19 -14.04 -2.98
CA GLU A 97 2.04 -14.33 -1.81
C GLU A 97 2.49 -15.81 -1.75
N GLY A 98 3.43 -16.13 -0.85
CA GLY A 98 3.78 -17.53 -0.52
C GLY A 98 4.79 -18.19 -1.46
N LYS A 99 5.69 -17.42 -2.07
CA LYS A 99 6.78 -17.96 -2.91
C LYS A 99 7.88 -18.56 -2.05
N ALA A 100 8.44 -19.69 -2.51
CA ALA A 100 9.49 -20.41 -1.80
C ALA A 100 10.65 -20.89 -2.70
N GLU A 101 10.46 -20.91 -4.01
CA GLU A 101 11.39 -21.48 -4.97
C GLU A 101 12.00 -20.42 -5.89
N GLU A 102 13.24 -20.61 -6.34
CA GLU A 102 13.97 -19.65 -7.18
C GLU A 102 13.23 -19.28 -8.46
N ASN A 103 12.63 -20.26 -9.14
CA ASN A 103 11.83 -20.02 -10.35
C ASN A 103 10.62 -19.11 -10.10
N GLN A 104 10.04 -19.18 -8.89
CA GLN A 104 8.93 -18.31 -8.51
C GLN A 104 9.38 -16.85 -8.28
N PHE A 105 10.61 -16.66 -7.74
CA PHE A 105 11.20 -15.35 -7.56
C PHE A 105 11.60 -14.72 -8.92
N ASP A 106 12.15 -15.52 -9.85
CA ASP A 106 12.46 -15.06 -11.19
C ASP A 106 11.19 -14.70 -11.96
N ASN A 107 10.13 -15.50 -11.85
CA ASN A 107 8.83 -15.17 -12.43
C ASN A 107 8.23 -13.89 -11.83
N ALA A 108 8.47 -13.64 -10.53
CA ALA A 108 8.05 -12.39 -9.90
C ALA A 108 8.83 -11.19 -10.46
N LEU A 109 10.13 -11.31 -10.65
CA LEU A 109 10.94 -10.29 -11.30
C LEU A 109 10.39 -9.96 -12.69
N GLU A 110 10.21 -10.98 -13.55
CA GLU A 110 9.68 -10.78 -14.90
C GLU A 110 8.29 -10.12 -14.87
N LYS A 111 7.45 -10.47 -13.89
CA LYS A 111 6.13 -9.85 -13.71
C LYS A 111 6.25 -8.36 -13.39
N ILE A 112 7.14 -7.96 -12.47
CA ILE A 112 7.34 -6.55 -12.13
C ILE A 112 7.94 -5.79 -13.32
N LEU A 113 8.91 -6.36 -14.03
CA LEU A 113 9.46 -5.76 -15.24
C LEU A 113 8.38 -5.60 -16.33
N LYS A 114 7.45 -6.57 -16.46
CA LYS A 114 6.30 -6.44 -17.35
C LYS A 114 5.38 -5.30 -16.92
N ILE A 115 5.10 -5.15 -15.62
CA ILE A 115 4.27 -4.06 -15.11
C ILE A 115 4.95 -2.70 -15.37
N ILE A 116 6.26 -2.56 -15.19
CA ILE A 116 7.00 -1.33 -15.53
C ILE A 116 6.84 -0.99 -17.02
N ARG A 117 7.00 -1.98 -17.93
CA ARG A 117 6.75 -1.76 -19.36
C ARG A 117 5.29 -1.37 -19.64
N PHE A 118 4.35 -1.94 -18.87
CA PHE A 118 2.94 -1.62 -19.00
C PHE A 118 2.61 -0.20 -18.50
N CYS A 119 3.39 0.33 -17.57
CA CYS A 119 3.30 1.72 -17.10
C CYS A 119 3.92 2.72 -18.09
N ASP A 120 4.88 2.27 -18.90
CA ASP A 120 5.56 3.10 -19.89
C ASP A 120 4.53 3.79 -20.81
N ASP A 121 4.66 5.09 -21.01
CA ASP A 121 3.74 5.93 -21.77
C ASP A 121 2.30 6.06 -21.20
N ARG A 122 2.07 5.70 -19.93
CA ARG A 122 0.75 5.84 -19.26
C ARG A 122 0.81 6.79 -18.06
N GLU A 123 0.44 8.02 -18.26
CA GLU A 123 0.32 9.02 -17.17
C GLU A 123 -0.59 8.55 -16.01
N ALA A 124 -1.56 7.69 -16.30
CA ALA A 124 -2.44 7.09 -15.29
C ALA A 124 -1.73 6.15 -14.32
N MET A 125 -0.49 5.74 -14.63
CA MET A 125 0.25 4.72 -13.87
C MET A 125 1.71 5.13 -13.63
N PRO A 126 1.98 6.21 -12.89
CA PRO A 126 3.34 6.71 -12.69
C PRO A 126 4.17 5.85 -11.72
N ILE A 127 3.54 4.90 -11.02
CA ILE A 127 4.11 4.21 -9.87
C ILE A 127 3.87 2.70 -9.98
N VAL A 128 4.87 1.90 -9.65
CA VAL A 128 4.76 0.44 -9.47
C VAL A 128 5.10 0.04 -8.03
N VAL A 129 4.72 -1.18 -7.64
CA VAL A 129 4.99 -1.71 -6.30
C VAL A 129 5.41 -3.17 -6.34
N PHE A 130 6.30 -3.55 -5.40
CA PHE A 130 6.58 -4.95 -5.11
C PHE A 130 6.91 -5.17 -3.62
N LYS A 131 6.87 -6.45 -3.21
CA LYS A 131 7.24 -6.88 -1.85
C LYS A 131 8.61 -7.57 -1.84
N PRO A 132 9.47 -7.30 -0.85
CA PRO A 132 10.77 -7.98 -0.69
C PRO A 132 10.67 -9.50 -0.72
N SER A 133 9.69 -10.09 -0.03
CA SER A 133 9.46 -11.55 -0.03
C SER A 133 9.06 -12.12 -1.38
N GLY A 134 8.71 -11.27 -2.35
CA GLY A 134 8.51 -11.65 -3.75
C GLY A 134 9.81 -12.05 -4.47
N PHE A 135 10.98 -11.64 -3.96
CA PHE A 135 12.28 -11.82 -4.63
C PHE A 135 13.23 -12.76 -3.90
N GLY A 136 12.84 -13.30 -2.75
CA GLY A 136 13.66 -14.24 -2.02
C GLY A 136 12.96 -14.82 -0.79
N ARG A 137 13.52 -15.91 -0.27
CA ARG A 137 12.94 -16.59 0.89
C ARG A 137 12.92 -15.66 2.12
N PHE A 138 11.77 -15.52 2.73
CA PHE A 138 11.55 -14.77 3.96
C PHE A 138 12.59 -15.07 5.06
N LYS A 139 12.90 -16.36 5.24
CA LYS A 139 13.87 -16.82 6.24
C LYS A 139 15.28 -16.26 6.02
N LEU A 140 15.64 -15.93 4.79
CA LEU A 140 16.97 -15.37 4.49
C LEU A 140 17.06 -13.88 4.89
N TYR A 141 16.02 -13.11 4.63
CA TYR A 141 15.89 -11.75 5.17
C TYR A 141 15.93 -11.77 6.70
N GLN A 142 15.21 -12.71 7.33
CA GLN A 142 15.22 -12.84 8.78
C GLN A 142 16.63 -13.12 9.33
N LYS A 143 17.36 -14.05 8.75
CA LYS A 143 18.75 -14.34 9.16
C LYS A 143 19.65 -13.12 9.05
N LYS A 144 19.52 -12.35 7.96
CA LYS A 144 20.27 -11.10 7.77
C LYS A 144 19.93 -10.05 8.81
N THR A 145 18.64 -9.85 9.09
CA THR A 145 18.13 -8.93 10.11
C THR A 145 18.64 -9.32 11.51
N GLU A 146 18.68 -10.63 11.81
CA GLU A 146 19.18 -11.16 13.08
C GLU A 146 20.73 -11.20 13.17
N GLY A 147 21.45 -10.77 12.12
CA GLY A 147 22.91 -10.77 12.07
C GLY A 147 23.53 -12.17 12.01
N VAL A 148 22.76 -13.19 11.60
CA VAL A 148 23.24 -14.57 11.48
C VAL A 148 24.14 -14.71 10.26
N THR A 149 25.31 -15.31 10.44
CA THR A 149 26.23 -15.58 9.34
C THR A 149 25.58 -16.56 8.33
N LEU A 150 25.51 -16.14 7.08
CA LEU A 150 24.98 -16.95 5.99
C LEU A 150 26.00 -18.00 5.54
N THR A 151 25.54 -19.18 5.15
CA THR A 151 26.37 -20.17 4.44
C THR A 151 26.76 -19.66 3.05
N SER A 152 27.70 -20.31 2.39
CA SER A 152 28.08 -19.94 1.00
C SER A 152 26.91 -20.03 0.02
N GLU A 153 26.04 -21.00 0.19
CA GLU A 153 24.83 -21.19 -0.61
C GLU A 153 23.79 -20.09 -0.33
N GLU A 154 23.58 -19.75 0.93
CA GLU A 154 22.70 -18.68 1.34
C GLU A 154 23.23 -17.29 0.90
N MET A 155 24.54 -17.09 0.88
CA MET A 155 25.15 -15.89 0.34
C MET A 155 24.93 -15.78 -1.17
N ALA A 156 25.06 -16.87 -1.91
CA ALA A 156 24.77 -16.90 -3.34
C ALA A 156 23.29 -16.59 -3.62
N GLU A 157 22.37 -17.07 -2.77
CA GLU A 157 20.95 -16.73 -2.84
C GLU A 157 20.72 -15.25 -2.53
N TRP A 158 21.36 -14.71 -1.50
CA TRP A 158 21.27 -13.30 -1.16
C TRP A 158 21.72 -12.39 -2.32
N ASN A 159 22.81 -12.72 -2.98
CA ASN A 159 23.28 -12.01 -4.15
C ASN A 159 22.25 -12.05 -5.31
N ARG A 160 21.48 -13.14 -5.47
CA ARG A 160 20.38 -13.16 -6.44
C ARG A 160 19.24 -12.22 -6.05
N ILE A 161 18.93 -12.10 -4.74
CA ILE A 161 17.94 -11.13 -4.24
C ILE A 161 18.40 -9.70 -4.58
N GLU A 162 19.65 -9.33 -4.25
CA GLU A 162 20.21 -8.03 -4.57
C GLU A 162 20.14 -7.72 -6.07
N ASN A 163 20.47 -8.69 -6.92
CA ASN A 163 20.39 -8.55 -8.37
C ASN A 163 18.94 -8.32 -8.87
N ARG A 164 17.93 -8.95 -8.24
CA ARG A 164 16.52 -8.74 -8.59
C ARG A 164 16.05 -7.33 -8.21
N PHE A 165 16.44 -6.83 -7.02
CA PHE A 165 16.18 -5.45 -6.63
C PHE A 165 16.82 -4.46 -7.59
N ASP A 166 18.11 -4.65 -7.91
CA ASP A 166 18.86 -3.80 -8.83
C ASP A 166 18.23 -3.77 -10.23
N ALA A 167 17.84 -4.94 -10.75
CA ALA A 167 17.22 -5.06 -12.07
C ALA A 167 15.91 -4.27 -12.16
N VAL A 168 15.05 -4.35 -11.13
CA VAL A 168 13.78 -3.58 -11.07
C VAL A 168 14.07 -2.08 -10.98
N CYS A 169 14.89 -1.66 -10.02
CA CYS A 169 15.14 -0.24 -9.76
C CYS A 169 15.87 0.43 -10.96
N LYS A 170 16.80 -0.27 -11.58
CA LYS A 170 17.47 0.18 -12.81
C LYS A 170 16.48 0.38 -13.93
N PHE A 171 15.65 -0.62 -14.21
CA PHE A 171 14.68 -0.55 -15.29
C PHE A 171 13.60 0.51 -15.06
N ALA A 172 13.16 0.66 -13.81
CA ALA A 172 12.23 1.72 -13.43
C ALA A 172 12.84 3.12 -13.65
N LYS A 173 14.14 3.31 -13.29
CA LYS A 173 14.87 4.55 -13.59
C LYS A 173 14.97 4.84 -15.08
N GLU A 174 15.21 3.81 -15.90
CA GLU A 174 15.29 3.94 -17.36
C GLU A 174 13.95 4.35 -17.99
N LYS A 175 12.84 3.99 -17.33
CA LYS A 175 11.45 4.25 -17.76
C LYS A 175 10.78 5.45 -17.08
N ASP A 176 11.49 6.11 -16.18
CA ASP A 176 10.98 7.22 -15.35
C ASP A 176 9.69 6.84 -14.58
N VAL A 177 9.66 5.61 -14.05
CA VAL A 177 8.55 5.06 -13.24
C VAL A 177 9.01 4.94 -11.80
N GLU A 178 8.25 5.48 -10.86
CA GLU A 178 8.54 5.36 -9.43
C GLU A 178 8.27 3.93 -8.92
N VAL A 179 9.09 3.46 -7.97
CA VAL A 179 8.98 2.12 -7.38
C VAL A 179 8.76 2.22 -5.89
N LEU A 180 7.62 1.74 -5.41
CA LEU A 180 7.35 1.56 -3.99
C LEU A 180 7.72 0.14 -3.56
N ILE A 181 8.53 0.01 -2.52
CA ILE A 181 8.91 -1.29 -1.95
C ILE A 181 8.17 -1.44 -0.63
N ASP A 182 7.26 -2.42 -0.59
CA ASP A 182 6.36 -2.63 0.55
C ASP A 182 7.12 -3.10 1.81
N GLY A 183 6.76 -2.55 2.96
CA GLY A 183 7.22 -3.05 4.25
C GLY A 183 6.48 -4.34 4.65
N GLU A 184 7.23 -5.25 5.24
CA GLU A 184 6.71 -6.53 5.73
C GLU A 184 6.96 -6.66 7.24
N GLU A 185 7.07 -7.87 7.78
CA GLU A 185 7.23 -8.07 9.22
C GLU A 185 8.59 -7.57 9.74
N SER A 186 8.60 -7.06 10.98
CA SER A 186 9.76 -6.39 11.57
C SER A 186 11.02 -7.25 11.59
N TRP A 187 10.87 -8.56 11.78
CA TRP A 187 12.01 -9.49 11.88
C TRP A 187 12.67 -9.85 10.54
N MET A 188 12.18 -9.29 9.43
CA MET A 188 12.85 -9.35 8.13
C MET A 188 13.12 -7.95 7.56
N GLN A 189 12.54 -6.91 8.17
CA GLN A 189 12.48 -5.59 7.59
C GLN A 189 13.83 -4.89 7.53
N ASP A 190 14.70 -5.06 8.52
CA ASP A 190 15.98 -4.34 8.54
C ASP A 190 16.87 -4.74 7.36
N ALA A 191 16.87 -6.03 7.00
CA ALA A 191 17.59 -6.50 5.80
C ALA A 191 16.97 -5.96 4.49
N ALA A 192 15.65 -5.80 4.45
CA ALA A 192 14.98 -5.16 3.31
C ALA A 192 15.28 -3.65 3.26
N ASP A 193 15.28 -2.97 4.42
CA ASP A 193 15.64 -1.55 4.53
C ASP A 193 17.05 -1.29 3.99
N ASP A 194 18.04 -2.13 4.34
CA ASP A 194 19.41 -2.03 3.84
C ASP A 194 19.50 -2.15 2.31
N LEU A 195 18.76 -3.12 1.73
CA LEU A 195 18.69 -3.28 0.28
C LEU A 195 18.07 -2.04 -0.39
N VAL A 196 16.98 -1.53 0.15
CA VAL A 196 16.30 -0.37 -0.42
C VAL A 196 17.15 0.89 -0.28
N GLU A 197 17.85 1.07 0.85
CA GLU A 197 18.79 2.18 1.01
C GLU A 197 19.90 2.13 -0.03
N GLU A 198 20.44 0.95 -0.31
CA GLU A 198 21.44 0.76 -1.38
C GLU A 198 20.87 1.10 -2.78
N MET A 199 19.61 0.72 -3.06
CA MET A 199 18.95 1.11 -4.31
C MET A 199 18.72 2.62 -4.40
N MET A 200 18.37 3.29 -3.30
CA MET A 200 18.28 4.76 -3.26
C MET A 200 19.63 5.42 -3.53
N ARG A 201 20.75 4.90 -2.97
CA ARG A 201 22.09 5.38 -3.26
C ARG A 201 22.42 5.33 -4.74
N ARG A 202 22.00 4.27 -5.42
CA ARG A 202 22.29 4.06 -6.86
C ARG A 202 21.39 4.92 -7.74
N TYR A 203 20.10 4.98 -7.46
CA TYR A 203 19.09 5.45 -8.41
C TYR A 203 18.42 6.78 -8.06
N ASN A 204 18.48 7.24 -6.80
CA ASN A 204 17.85 8.49 -6.34
C ASN A 204 18.85 9.66 -6.28
N LYS A 205 19.64 9.91 -7.32
CA LYS A 205 20.62 11.02 -7.32
C LYS A 205 19.96 12.37 -7.57
N ASP A 206 19.27 12.51 -8.67
CA ASP A 206 18.66 13.77 -9.12
C ASP A 206 17.15 13.82 -8.82
N VAL A 207 16.46 12.71 -9.06
CA VAL A 207 15.03 12.52 -8.80
C VAL A 207 14.82 11.30 -7.93
N THR A 208 13.69 11.24 -7.25
CA THR A 208 13.32 10.09 -6.42
C THR A 208 12.60 9.06 -7.30
N ILE A 209 13.18 7.87 -7.41
CA ILE A 209 12.61 6.73 -8.15
C ILE A 209 12.25 5.60 -7.17
N VAL A 210 13.11 5.34 -6.18
CA VAL A 210 12.98 4.22 -5.25
C VAL A 210 12.45 4.73 -3.92
N TYR A 211 11.37 4.11 -3.45
CA TYR A 211 10.73 4.41 -2.18
C TYR A 211 10.73 3.19 -1.27
N ASN A 212 11.14 3.37 -0.02
CA ASN A 212 10.93 2.40 1.06
C ASN A 212 9.57 2.62 1.72
N THR A 213 9.15 1.71 2.59
CA THR A 213 7.91 1.83 3.37
C THR A 213 8.20 1.92 4.87
N LEU A 214 7.69 2.99 5.50
CA LEU A 214 7.68 3.13 6.96
C LEU A 214 6.34 2.69 7.52
N GLN A 215 6.35 1.65 8.34
CA GLN A 215 5.19 1.17 9.07
C GLN A 215 5.16 1.85 10.45
N LEU A 216 4.38 2.93 10.57
CA LEU A 216 4.43 3.86 11.70
C LEU A 216 3.64 3.40 12.93
N TYR A 217 3.07 2.18 12.89
CA TYR A 217 2.68 1.47 14.11
C TYR A 217 3.91 0.96 14.89
N ARG A 218 5.12 0.97 14.30
CA ARG A 218 6.39 0.73 14.97
C ARG A 218 6.94 2.05 15.52
N TRP A 219 7.29 2.07 16.79
CA TRP A 219 7.77 3.26 17.47
C TRP A 219 9.16 3.74 17.03
N ASP A 220 9.97 2.88 16.42
CA ASP A 220 11.35 3.15 16.03
C ASP A 220 11.51 3.79 14.63
N ARG A 221 10.44 3.89 13.82
CA ARG A 221 10.56 4.23 12.39
C ARG A 221 10.89 5.70 12.11
N LEU A 222 10.47 6.63 12.97
CA LEU A 222 10.84 8.04 12.80
C LEU A 222 12.34 8.25 13.04
N ASP A 223 12.91 7.59 14.04
CA ASP A 223 14.34 7.69 14.32
C ASP A 223 15.18 7.02 13.22
N TYR A 224 14.74 5.89 12.70
CA TYR A 224 15.32 5.30 11.48
C TYR A 224 15.33 6.30 10.32
N LEU A 225 14.21 6.97 10.03
CA LEU A 225 14.13 7.97 8.97
C LEU A 225 15.10 9.14 9.20
N LYS A 226 15.20 9.65 10.43
CA LYS A 226 16.13 10.73 10.76
C LYS A 226 17.59 10.33 10.53
N GLN A 227 17.96 9.10 10.90
CA GLN A 227 19.30 8.56 10.67
C GLN A 227 19.59 8.36 9.17
N LEU A 228 18.64 7.79 8.42
CA LEU A 228 18.74 7.66 6.98
C LEU A 228 18.88 9.02 6.30
N HIS A 229 18.15 10.04 6.76
CA HIS A 229 18.23 11.38 6.21
C HIS A 229 19.61 12.03 6.44
N GLN A 230 20.26 11.76 7.56
CA GLN A 230 21.65 12.21 7.79
C GLN A 230 22.60 11.52 6.80
N ARG A 231 22.49 10.20 6.60
CA ARG A 231 23.31 9.46 5.63
C ARG A 231 23.07 9.96 4.20
N ALA A 232 21.80 10.13 3.82
CA ALA A 232 21.44 10.62 2.49
C ALA A 232 22.04 12.00 2.18
N LYS A 233 22.03 12.91 3.15
CA LYS A 233 22.67 14.23 3.03
C LYS A 233 24.20 14.15 2.85
N SER A 234 24.84 13.26 3.62
CA SER A 234 26.30 13.11 3.55
C SER A 234 26.78 12.42 2.26
N GLU A 235 25.96 11.52 1.70
CA GLU A 235 26.30 10.70 0.54
C GLU A 235 25.69 11.23 -0.78
N GLY A 236 24.82 12.25 -0.69
CA GLY A 236 24.25 12.94 -1.86
C GLY A 236 23.24 12.10 -2.63
N PHE A 237 22.23 11.54 -1.95
CA PHE A 237 21.08 10.90 -2.59
C PHE A 237 19.76 11.38 -1.99
N LYS A 238 18.64 11.17 -2.71
CA LYS A 238 17.28 11.49 -2.25
C LYS A 238 16.61 10.27 -1.67
N ILE A 239 15.68 10.50 -0.77
CA ILE A 239 14.91 9.47 -0.09
C ILE A 239 13.48 9.46 -0.64
N GLY A 240 12.97 8.29 -1.02
CA GLY A 240 11.56 8.05 -1.24
C GLY A 240 10.96 7.29 -0.06
N MET A 241 9.85 7.78 0.50
CA MET A 241 9.18 7.11 1.60
C MET A 241 7.68 6.96 1.35
N LYS A 242 7.20 5.73 1.35
CA LYS A 242 5.80 5.44 1.57
C LYS A 242 5.56 5.34 3.08
N ILE A 243 4.64 6.14 3.61
CA ILE A 243 4.27 6.08 5.02
C ILE A 243 2.89 5.43 5.18
N VAL A 244 2.83 4.42 6.02
CA VAL A 244 1.59 3.69 6.37
C VAL A 244 1.55 3.46 7.88
N ARG A 245 0.38 3.11 8.43
CA ARG A 245 0.32 2.67 9.83
C ARG A 245 0.92 1.27 9.99
N GLY A 246 0.56 0.33 9.15
CA GLY A 246 1.08 -1.05 9.13
C GLY A 246 -0.05 -2.09 9.15
N ALA A 247 0.24 -3.30 8.67
CA ALA A 247 -0.76 -4.33 8.44
C ALA A 247 -0.58 -5.61 9.28
N TYR A 248 0.46 -5.69 10.12
CA TYR A 248 0.83 -6.95 10.81
C TYR A 248 0.82 -6.84 12.34
N MET A 249 0.06 -5.88 12.90
CA MET A 249 0.11 -5.52 14.32
C MET A 249 -0.08 -6.72 15.26
N GLU A 250 -1.10 -7.55 15.02
CA GLU A 250 -1.37 -8.72 15.85
C GLU A 250 -0.24 -9.74 15.76
N LYS A 251 0.22 -10.03 14.55
CA LYS A 251 1.33 -10.96 14.28
C LYS A 251 2.64 -10.51 14.94
N GLU A 252 2.91 -9.19 14.93
CA GLU A 252 4.07 -8.61 15.62
C GLU A 252 3.99 -8.78 17.13
N ARG A 253 2.82 -8.51 17.73
CA ARG A 253 2.60 -8.65 19.16
C ARG A 253 2.66 -10.10 19.63
N GLU A 254 2.02 -11.01 18.88
CA GLU A 254 2.07 -12.45 19.15
C GLU A 254 3.50 -12.97 19.13
N ARG A 255 4.27 -12.63 18.07
CA ARG A 255 5.67 -13.05 17.97
C ARG A 255 6.52 -12.48 19.12
N ALA A 256 6.35 -11.21 19.48
CA ALA A 256 7.09 -10.60 20.59
C ALA A 256 6.83 -11.35 21.91
N LEU A 257 5.56 -11.70 22.17
CA LEU A 257 5.17 -12.50 23.32
C LEU A 257 5.78 -13.90 23.29
N GLU A 258 5.67 -14.62 22.15
CA GLU A 258 6.21 -15.97 22.00
C GLU A 258 7.75 -16.04 22.13
N LYS A 259 8.45 -15.01 21.67
CA LYS A 259 9.93 -14.97 21.66
C LYS A 259 10.51 -14.23 22.87
N GLY A 260 9.69 -13.54 23.66
CA GLY A 260 10.11 -12.84 24.88
C GLY A 260 10.95 -11.58 24.64
N TYR A 261 10.65 -10.82 23.57
CA TYR A 261 11.26 -9.52 23.32
C TYR A 261 10.20 -8.39 23.37
N ASP A 262 10.66 -7.15 23.55
CA ASP A 262 9.77 -5.99 23.57
C ASP A 262 9.12 -5.75 22.22
N SER A 263 7.79 -5.64 22.21
CA SER A 263 7.05 -5.44 20.95
C SER A 263 7.50 -4.14 20.25
N PRO A 264 7.79 -4.18 18.93
CA PRO A 264 8.12 -2.99 18.17
C PRO A 264 6.93 -2.07 17.95
N ILE A 265 5.72 -2.52 18.31
CA ILE A 265 4.45 -1.83 18.05
C ILE A 265 4.20 -0.78 19.12
N CYS A 266 3.75 0.40 18.69
CA CYS A 266 3.28 1.46 19.57
C CYS A 266 2.25 0.94 20.58
N GLU A 267 2.26 1.50 21.78
CA GLU A 267 1.43 1.06 22.90
C GLU A 267 -0.07 1.03 22.56
N ASN A 268 -0.52 2.03 21.80
CA ASN A 268 -1.93 2.17 21.45
C ASN A 268 -2.11 2.91 20.11
N LYS A 269 -3.38 3.00 19.66
CA LYS A 269 -3.74 3.67 18.41
C LYS A 269 -3.32 5.15 18.40
N LYS A 270 -3.45 5.86 19.52
CA LYS A 270 -3.08 7.26 19.60
C LYS A 270 -1.56 7.45 19.38
N ALA A 271 -0.74 6.62 20.00
CA ALA A 271 0.72 6.65 19.81
C ALA A 271 1.10 6.35 18.34
N THR A 272 0.40 5.43 17.67
CA THR A 272 0.55 5.18 16.24
C THR A 272 0.15 6.41 15.41
N ASP A 273 -0.96 7.05 15.73
CA ASP A 273 -1.43 8.24 15.02
C ASP A 273 -0.46 9.41 15.21
N ASP A 274 0.05 9.62 16.43
CA ASP A 274 1.04 10.66 16.76
C ASP A 274 2.35 10.42 15.99
N ASN A 275 2.87 9.19 15.98
CA ASN A 275 4.07 8.81 15.24
C ASN A 275 3.93 9.01 13.73
N PHE A 276 2.77 8.66 13.17
CA PHE A 276 2.45 8.90 11.75
C PHE A 276 2.44 10.42 11.45
N ASN A 277 1.76 11.20 12.25
CA ASN A 277 1.59 12.63 12.04
C ASN A 277 2.92 13.39 12.25
N GLU A 278 3.74 12.98 13.22
CA GLU A 278 5.08 13.55 13.44
C GLU A 278 6.02 13.23 12.27
N THR A 279 6.00 11.98 11.79
CA THR A 279 6.78 11.56 10.61
C THR A 279 6.37 12.33 9.36
N LEU A 280 5.07 12.47 9.12
CA LEU A 280 4.53 13.26 8.01
C LEU A 280 5.03 14.72 8.06
N ASN A 281 4.95 15.37 9.23
CA ASN A 281 5.45 16.73 9.42
C ASN A 281 6.97 16.82 9.20
N TYR A 282 7.73 15.84 9.67
CA TYR A 282 9.18 15.78 9.43
C TYR A 282 9.51 15.70 7.94
N ILE A 283 8.81 14.84 7.20
CA ILE A 283 9.02 14.68 5.75
C ILE A 283 8.68 15.95 4.99
N LEU A 284 7.50 16.53 5.21
CA LEU A 284 7.06 17.72 4.48
C LEU A 284 7.93 18.96 4.77
N LYS A 285 8.58 19.03 5.93
CA LYS A 285 9.62 20.05 6.22
C LYS A 285 10.92 19.81 5.47
N ASN A 286 11.18 18.62 4.98
CA ASN A 286 12.42 18.21 4.32
C ASN A 286 12.17 17.70 2.88
N LEU A 287 11.14 18.20 2.22
CA LEU A 287 10.68 17.72 0.92
C LEU A 287 11.71 17.86 -0.20
N ASN A 288 12.68 18.77 -0.05
CA ASN A 288 13.80 18.89 -0.97
C ASN A 288 14.72 17.65 -1.01
N THR A 289 14.66 16.80 0.02
CA THR A 289 15.49 15.59 0.14
C THR A 289 14.64 14.32 0.25
N ILE A 290 13.39 14.41 0.75
CA ILE A 290 12.54 13.27 1.04
C ILE A 290 11.20 13.43 0.31
N SER A 291 10.95 12.57 -0.69
CA SER A 291 9.63 12.46 -1.33
C SER A 291 8.73 11.51 -0.54
N VAL A 292 7.41 11.72 -0.59
CA VAL A 292 6.46 10.93 0.22
C VAL A 292 5.26 10.42 -0.57
N PHE A 293 4.94 9.14 -0.33
CA PHE A 293 3.65 8.54 -0.67
C PHE A 293 2.87 8.31 0.63
N ILE A 294 1.78 9.06 0.84
CA ILE A 294 0.98 9.08 2.07
C ILE A 294 -0.11 8.00 1.97
N GLY A 295 0.23 6.77 2.35
CA GLY A 295 -0.67 5.61 2.31
C GLY A 295 -1.58 5.57 3.54
N THR A 296 -2.75 6.22 3.48
CA THR A 296 -3.65 6.27 4.63
C THR A 296 -5.13 6.39 4.26
N HIS A 297 -5.98 5.77 5.08
CA HIS A 297 -7.44 5.90 5.07
C HIS A 297 -7.96 6.83 6.19
N ASN A 298 -7.06 7.51 6.90
CA ASN A 298 -7.41 8.38 8.03
C ASN A 298 -7.62 9.81 7.54
N GLU A 299 -8.87 10.28 7.60
CA GLU A 299 -9.25 11.65 7.18
C GLU A 299 -8.45 12.73 7.92
N ALA A 300 -8.26 12.58 9.24
CA ALA A 300 -7.53 13.56 10.03
C ALA A 300 -6.07 13.71 9.59
N SER A 301 -5.39 12.60 9.25
CA SER A 301 -4.02 12.65 8.70
C SER A 301 -3.98 13.24 7.28
N CYS A 302 -5.02 13.02 6.47
CA CYS A 302 -5.12 13.67 5.15
C CYS A 302 -5.31 15.19 5.30
N TYR A 303 -6.19 15.64 6.20
CA TYR A 303 -6.34 17.07 6.50
C TYR A 303 -5.04 17.67 7.03
N LEU A 304 -4.34 16.98 7.93
CA LEU A 304 -3.03 17.44 8.42
C LEU A 304 -2.01 17.58 7.29
N ALA A 305 -1.96 16.62 6.36
CA ALA A 305 -1.09 16.70 5.19
C ALA A 305 -1.40 17.95 4.35
N MET A 306 -2.67 18.21 4.05
CA MET A 306 -3.12 19.38 3.30
C MET A 306 -2.73 20.68 4.02
N GLU A 307 -2.91 20.75 5.34
CA GLU A 307 -2.55 21.91 6.17
C GLU A 307 -1.04 22.16 6.21
N LEU A 308 -0.26 21.09 6.32
CA LEU A 308 1.21 21.19 6.28
C LEU A 308 1.71 21.61 4.89
N MET A 309 1.10 21.11 3.80
CA MET A 309 1.42 21.55 2.45
C MET A 309 1.12 23.05 2.28
N GLU A 310 -0.05 23.53 2.72
CA GLU A 310 -0.39 24.97 2.70
C GLU A 310 0.61 25.79 3.53
N THR A 311 0.94 25.33 4.75
CA THR A 311 1.86 26.02 5.68
C THR A 311 3.29 26.12 5.14
N HIS A 312 3.76 25.10 4.42
CA HIS A 312 5.11 25.07 3.85
C HIS A 312 5.16 25.57 2.40
N ASN A 313 4.05 26.12 1.87
CA ASN A 313 3.92 26.57 0.48
C ASN A 313 4.27 25.47 -0.55
N ILE A 314 3.92 24.21 -0.25
CA ILE A 314 4.08 23.09 -1.16
C ILE A 314 2.89 23.08 -2.13
N SER A 315 3.17 22.98 -3.44
CA SER A 315 2.14 22.87 -4.46
C SER A 315 1.29 21.61 -4.24
N LYS A 316 -0.02 21.71 -4.50
CA LYS A 316 -0.91 20.54 -4.47
C LYS A 316 -0.47 19.44 -5.46
N GLN A 317 0.14 19.86 -6.59
CA GLN A 317 0.65 19.00 -7.66
C GLN A 317 2.17 18.79 -7.55
N ASP A 318 2.78 18.95 -6.38
CA ASP A 318 4.19 18.66 -6.18
C ASP A 318 4.45 17.17 -6.40
N ASN A 319 5.28 16.82 -7.37
CA ASN A 319 5.57 15.43 -7.74
C ASN A 319 6.20 14.60 -6.59
N ASN A 320 6.72 15.27 -5.55
CA ASN A 320 7.27 14.59 -4.38
C ASN A 320 6.22 14.22 -3.33
N VAL A 321 4.93 14.53 -3.56
CA VAL A 321 3.85 14.27 -2.60
C VAL A 321 2.69 13.57 -3.28
N TRP A 322 2.41 12.35 -2.84
CA TRP A 322 1.29 11.53 -3.29
C TRP A 322 0.40 11.13 -2.13
N PHE A 323 -0.90 11.11 -2.35
CA PHE A 323 -1.88 10.50 -1.45
C PHE A 323 -2.30 9.14 -2.01
N GLY A 324 -2.32 8.11 -1.16
CA GLY A 324 -2.64 6.75 -1.57
C GLY A 324 -3.71 6.08 -0.72
N GLN A 325 -4.72 5.48 -1.37
CA GLN A 325 -5.72 4.64 -0.74
C GLN A 325 -5.87 3.32 -1.51
N LEU A 326 -6.34 2.29 -0.83
CA LEU A 326 -6.64 1.01 -1.48
C LEU A 326 -7.87 1.14 -2.38
N TYR A 327 -7.86 0.44 -3.51
CA TYR A 327 -9.01 0.37 -4.40
C TYR A 327 -10.21 -0.25 -3.69
N GLY A 328 -11.40 0.28 -3.95
CA GLY A 328 -12.64 -0.13 -3.29
C GLY A 328 -12.84 0.43 -1.87
N MET A 329 -11.92 1.26 -1.37
CA MET A 329 -11.99 1.86 -0.03
C MET A 329 -11.70 3.36 -0.10
N SER A 330 -12.33 4.12 0.80
CA SER A 330 -12.07 5.56 1.01
C SER A 330 -12.16 6.41 -0.27
N ASP A 331 -13.13 6.12 -1.11
CA ASP A 331 -13.37 6.88 -2.33
C ASP A 331 -13.65 8.35 -2.03
N HIS A 332 -14.26 8.65 -0.87
CA HIS A 332 -14.49 10.00 -0.38
C HIS A 332 -13.19 10.80 -0.12
N ILE A 333 -12.10 10.14 0.28
CA ILE A 333 -10.79 10.78 0.40
C ILE A 333 -10.19 10.97 -0.99
N SER A 334 -10.05 9.89 -1.75
CA SER A 334 -9.33 9.89 -3.04
C SER A 334 -9.91 10.89 -4.04
N PHE A 335 -11.22 10.80 -4.31
CA PHE A 335 -11.82 11.65 -5.33
C PHE A 335 -11.98 13.12 -4.88
N ASN A 336 -12.20 13.37 -3.59
CA ASN A 336 -12.24 14.76 -3.11
C ASN A 336 -10.86 15.42 -3.09
N LEU A 337 -9.77 14.69 -2.79
CA LEU A 337 -8.40 15.19 -2.92
C LEU A 337 -8.04 15.46 -4.39
N ALA A 338 -8.34 14.53 -5.30
CA ALA A 338 -8.09 14.70 -6.73
C ALA A 338 -8.86 15.90 -7.30
N ALA A 339 -10.13 16.07 -6.93
CA ALA A 339 -10.94 17.23 -7.32
C ALA A 339 -10.37 18.56 -6.79
N GLN A 340 -9.58 18.54 -5.72
CA GLN A 340 -8.84 19.71 -5.22
C GLN A 340 -7.49 19.91 -5.92
N GLY A 341 -7.08 19.02 -6.82
CA GLY A 341 -5.83 19.08 -7.57
C GLY A 341 -4.62 18.49 -6.86
N TYR A 342 -4.81 17.62 -5.86
CA TYR A 342 -3.72 16.86 -5.24
C TYR A 342 -3.37 15.63 -6.08
N ASN A 343 -2.11 15.18 -6.03
CA ASN A 343 -1.71 13.91 -6.62
C ASN A 343 -2.26 12.76 -5.78
N VAL A 344 -3.10 11.94 -6.38
CA VAL A 344 -3.76 10.81 -5.73
C VAL A 344 -3.59 9.55 -6.55
N ALA A 345 -3.31 8.44 -5.87
CA ALA A 345 -3.27 7.13 -6.50
C ALA A 345 -4.06 6.08 -5.72
N LYS A 346 -4.72 5.18 -6.43
CA LYS A 346 -5.32 3.98 -5.87
C LYS A 346 -4.39 2.79 -6.02
N TYR A 347 -4.14 2.07 -4.91
CA TYR A 347 -3.53 0.74 -4.93
C TYR A 347 -4.54 -0.26 -5.45
N ILE A 348 -4.25 -0.88 -6.57
CA ILE A 348 -5.14 -1.81 -7.27
C ILE A 348 -4.54 -3.22 -7.20
N PRO A 349 -4.95 -4.06 -6.23
CA PRO A 349 -4.56 -5.45 -6.20
C PRO A 349 -5.10 -6.19 -7.41
N PHE A 350 -4.30 -7.09 -7.95
CA PHE A 350 -4.72 -7.95 -9.06
C PHE A 350 -3.98 -9.29 -9.03
N GLY A 351 -4.52 -10.28 -9.72
CA GLY A 351 -3.98 -11.63 -9.79
C GLY A 351 -5.08 -12.70 -9.84
N PRO A 352 -4.72 -13.97 -10.01
CA PRO A 352 -5.69 -15.06 -9.95
C PRO A 352 -6.49 -15.05 -8.65
N VAL A 353 -7.80 -15.24 -8.72
CA VAL A 353 -8.72 -15.09 -7.57
C VAL A 353 -8.24 -15.86 -6.33
N LYS A 354 -7.80 -17.12 -6.50
CA LYS A 354 -7.30 -17.93 -5.39
C LYS A 354 -6.06 -17.37 -4.72
N ASP A 355 -5.20 -16.69 -5.48
CA ASP A 355 -3.91 -16.18 -5.01
C ASP A 355 -4.05 -14.83 -4.30
N VAL A 356 -5.10 -14.05 -4.61
CA VAL A 356 -5.42 -12.80 -3.92
C VAL A 356 -6.35 -12.97 -2.72
N MET A 357 -6.82 -14.20 -2.44
CA MET A 357 -7.67 -14.48 -1.28
C MET A 357 -7.10 -14.02 0.07
N PRO A 358 -5.79 -14.23 0.38
CA PRO A 358 -5.22 -13.71 1.62
C PRO A 358 -5.37 -12.20 1.76
N TYR A 359 -5.20 -11.45 0.67
CA TYR A 359 -5.44 -10.01 0.63
C TYR A 359 -6.92 -9.67 0.96
N LEU A 360 -7.87 -10.33 0.28
CA LEU A 360 -9.31 -10.08 0.47
C LEU A 360 -9.77 -10.40 1.91
N ILE A 361 -9.25 -11.46 2.50
CA ILE A 361 -9.54 -11.84 3.88
C ILE A 361 -9.01 -10.77 4.84
N ARG A 362 -7.76 -10.31 4.68
CA ARG A 362 -7.24 -9.21 5.51
C ARG A 362 -8.09 -7.95 5.41
N ARG A 363 -8.58 -7.59 4.21
CA ARG A 363 -9.50 -6.43 4.06
C ARG A 363 -10.80 -6.62 4.83
N ALA A 364 -11.38 -7.82 4.78
CA ALA A 364 -12.59 -8.10 5.55
C ALA A 364 -12.34 -8.03 7.07
N GLU A 365 -11.24 -8.58 7.56
CA GLU A 365 -10.86 -8.57 8.98
C GLU A 365 -10.50 -7.16 9.48
N GLU A 366 -9.71 -6.39 8.74
CA GLU A 366 -9.39 -5.01 9.10
C GLU A 366 -10.64 -4.13 9.16
N ASN A 367 -11.58 -4.31 8.25
CA ASN A 367 -12.84 -3.59 8.25
C ASN A 367 -13.72 -3.95 9.45
N THR A 368 -13.53 -5.10 10.08
CA THR A 368 -14.26 -5.48 11.33
C THR A 368 -13.52 -5.04 12.59
N SER A 369 -12.18 -5.06 12.59
CA SER A 369 -11.35 -4.78 13.77
C SER A 369 -11.10 -3.28 14.00
N VAL A 370 -11.06 -2.47 12.94
CA VAL A 370 -10.88 -1.02 13.04
C VAL A 370 -12.25 -0.36 13.21
N SER A 371 -12.66 -0.21 14.47
CA SER A 371 -13.90 0.51 14.82
C SER A 371 -13.87 1.93 14.22
N GLY A 372 -14.79 2.21 13.32
CA GLY A 372 -14.98 3.54 12.72
C GLY A 372 -14.87 3.59 11.19
N GLN A 373 -13.95 2.86 10.53
CA GLN A 373 -13.78 2.97 9.08
C GLN A 373 -14.96 2.37 8.31
N THR A 374 -15.36 1.14 8.59
CA THR A 374 -16.56 0.52 7.97
C THR A 374 -17.83 1.31 8.29
N THR A 375 -17.95 1.83 9.50
CA THR A 375 -19.08 2.67 9.90
C THR A 375 -19.10 3.98 9.09
N ARG A 376 -17.93 4.56 8.86
CA ARG A 376 -17.76 5.77 8.02
C ARG A 376 -18.17 5.52 6.58
N GLU A 377 -17.63 4.47 5.94
CA GLU A 377 -17.99 4.08 4.57
C GLU A 377 -19.51 3.86 4.42
N LEU A 378 -20.12 3.10 5.35
CA LEU A 378 -21.56 2.88 5.35
C LEU A 378 -22.35 4.18 5.50
N SER A 379 -21.90 5.12 6.32
CA SER A 379 -22.58 6.40 6.52
C SER A 379 -22.59 7.22 5.24
N LEU A 380 -21.46 7.26 4.53
CA LEU A 380 -21.30 7.98 3.26
C LEU A 380 -22.12 7.32 2.14
N LEU A 381 -22.09 5.99 2.04
CA LEU A 381 -22.92 5.25 1.09
C LEU A 381 -24.43 5.50 1.34
N LYS A 382 -24.86 5.54 2.60
CA LYS A 382 -26.24 5.90 2.95
C LYS A 382 -26.60 7.33 2.58
N ALA A 383 -25.68 8.28 2.78
CA ALA A 383 -25.86 9.68 2.41
C ALA A 383 -26.03 9.82 0.89
N GLU A 384 -25.17 9.16 0.12
CA GLU A 384 -25.21 9.18 -1.35
C GLU A 384 -26.48 8.51 -1.90
N ARG A 385 -26.89 7.35 -1.34
CA ARG A 385 -28.15 6.71 -1.70
C ARG A 385 -29.35 7.65 -1.52
N ARG A 386 -29.40 8.37 -0.36
CA ARG A 386 -30.44 9.38 -0.13
C ARG A 386 -30.40 10.51 -1.15
N ARG A 387 -29.19 11.00 -1.48
CA ARG A 387 -28.97 12.07 -2.48
C ARG A 387 -29.51 11.64 -3.85
N ARG A 388 -29.28 10.36 -4.26
CA ARG A 388 -29.77 9.78 -5.52
C ARG A 388 -31.23 9.27 -5.46
N LYS A 389 -31.86 9.28 -4.29
CA LYS A 389 -33.21 8.75 -4.04
C LYS A 389 -33.36 7.23 -4.33
N LEU A 390 -32.33 6.46 -3.94
CA LEU A 390 -32.25 4.99 -4.00
C LEU A 390 -32.80 4.33 -2.72
#